data_a9dd25dca7103f44d34a40489f6a1bc4
#
_entry.id   a9dd25dca7103f44d34a40489f6a1bc4
#
_cell.length_a   1.000
_cell.length_b   1.000
_cell.length_c   1.000
_cell.angle_alpha   90.00
_cell.angle_beta   90.00
_cell.angle_gamma   90.00
#
_symmetry.space_group_name_H-M   'P 1'
#
loop_
_entity.id
_entity.type
_entity.pdbx_description
1 polymer ?
#
loop_
_entity_poly.entity_id
_entity_poly.type
_entity_poly.pdbx_seq_one_letter_code
_entity_poly.pdbx_strand_id
1 'polypeptide(L)'
;MQPGPVFAAPYQLGPDEDPALDSYARASNPGWRALESALAELEGAAAARVVGSGMSAVTVALRSLAQPGGTVVVPSDGYYQVRAYAQEFLAPHGVTVVELSCAEFGDGTLTDVLVTAPDNSVVLVETPSNPGLDTVDLRAIATVCHMCDALLLVDNTTATPLGQQPLALGVDAVVASGTKSLSGHSDLLFGYLAVADSALLPRIDRERLFSGTVLGPFETWLAHRSLGTAGLRFERQCANALAVARMLRSHPAVEGVRYPGLPDDPAHPIAAAQMSRFGPLVTFRLADEHAFHRFVAASELVGAATSFGGIHTTADRRARWGDRVPAGFVRLSCGIEDAEDLLADIDAALRAV
;
A
#
# COMPACT_ATOMS: atom_id res chain seq x y z
N MET A 1 16.25 18.32 -12.89
CA MET A 1 15.41 18.10 -14.10
C MET A 1 15.32 16.59 -14.30
N GLN A 2 14.12 16.04 -14.49
CA GLN A 2 13.94 14.59 -14.67
C GLN A 2 14.58 14.15 -16.00
N PRO A 3 15.42 13.08 -16.02
CA PRO A 3 15.92 12.52 -17.27
C PRO A 3 14.82 11.85 -18.08
N GLY A 4 14.98 11.76 -19.40
CA GLY A 4 14.11 11.00 -20.26
C GLY A 4 14.20 9.48 -20.01
N PRO A 5 13.28 8.67 -20.56
CA PRO A 5 13.33 7.22 -20.42
C PRO A 5 14.55 6.64 -21.13
N VAL A 6 15.23 5.67 -20.51
CA VAL A 6 16.41 4.98 -21.05
C VAL A 6 15.99 3.56 -21.44
N PHE A 7 15.85 3.31 -22.74
CA PHE A 7 15.36 2.05 -23.29
C PHE A 7 16.44 1.00 -23.56
N ALA A 8 17.74 1.32 -23.35
CA ALA A 8 18.81 0.39 -23.60
C ALA A 8 18.68 -0.88 -22.72
N ALA A 9 18.72 -2.07 -23.32
CA ALA A 9 18.80 -3.32 -22.61
C ALA A 9 20.25 -3.71 -22.33
N PRO A 10 21.17 -3.84 -23.33
CA PRO A 10 22.61 -3.90 -23.08
C PRO A 10 23.20 -2.50 -23.06
N TYR A 11 24.24 -2.31 -22.26
CA TYR A 11 25.05 -1.10 -22.23
C TYR A 11 26.43 -1.41 -22.76
N GLN A 12 27.12 -0.39 -23.28
CA GLN A 12 28.48 -0.54 -23.72
C GLN A 12 29.39 -0.74 -22.51
N LEU A 13 30.10 -1.87 -22.47
CA LEU A 13 31.07 -2.16 -21.42
C LEU A 13 32.40 -1.45 -21.77
N GLY A 14 32.98 -0.77 -20.78
CA GLY A 14 34.32 -0.22 -20.89
C GLY A 14 35.39 -1.30 -20.76
N PRO A 15 36.68 -0.96 -21.07
CA PRO A 15 37.79 -1.89 -20.89
C PRO A 15 38.04 -2.23 -19.42
N ASP A 16 37.63 -1.35 -18.51
CA ASP A 16 37.69 -1.55 -17.07
C ASP A 16 36.32 -2.03 -16.60
N GLU A 17 36.27 -3.20 -15.96
CA GLU A 17 35.03 -3.75 -15.36
C GLU A 17 34.66 -2.94 -14.10
N ASP A 18 34.15 -1.73 -14.30
CA ASP A 18 33.65 -0.92 -13.20
C ASP A 18 32.21 -1.40 -12.84
N PRO A 19 32.03 -2.01 -11.68
CA PRO A 19 30.70 -2.51 -11.23
C PRO A 19 29.69 -1.37 -11.00
N ALA A 20 30.11 -0.12 -10.96
CA ALA A 20 29.22 1.05 -10.87
C ALA A 20 28.54 1.39 -12.20
N LEU A 21 29.02 0.83 -13.33
CA LEU A 21 28.44 1.06 -14.65
C LEU A 21 27.27 0.12 -14.92
N ASP A 22 26.28 0.63 -15.64
CA ASP A 22 25.18 -0.20 -16.12
C ASP A 22 25.73 -1.22 -17.15
N SER A 23 25.38 -2.49 -16.99
CA SER A 23 25.76 -3.57 -17.91
C SER A 23 24.57 -4.12 -18.68
N TYR A 24 23.48 -4.37 -17.96
CA TYR A 24 22.25 -4.93 -18.52
C TYR A 24 21.02 -4.44 -17.75
N ALA A 25 19.99 -4.00 -18.48
CA ALA A 25 18.84 -3.31 -17.90
C ALA A 25 18.02 -4.11 -16.86
N ARG A 26 18.11 -5.46 -16.85
CA ARG A 26 17.48 -6.27 -15.79
C ARG A 26 18.22 -6.13 -14.45
N ALA A 27 19.49 -5.79 -14.47
CA ALA A 27 20.29 -5.59 -13.25
C ALA A 27 20.22 -4.13 -12.77
N SER A 28 20.35 -3.18 -13.70
CA SER A 28 20.37 -1.74 -13.39
C SER A 28 19.87 -0.90 -14.56
N ASN A 29 19.32 0.28 -14.25
CA ASN A 29 18.88 1.27 -15.24
C ASN A 29 18.96 2.67 -14.62
N PRO A 30 19.47 3.69 -15.33
CA PRO A 30 19.55 5.05 -14.81
C PRO A 30 18.21 5.64 -14.37
N GLY A 31 17.11 5.28 -15.08
CA GLY A 31 15.76 5.68 -14.72
C GLY A 31 15.33 5.09 -13.39
N TRP A 32 15.66 3.79 -13.12
CA TRP A 32 15.36 3.18 -11.83
C TRP A 32 16.07 3.91 -10.71
N ARG A 33 17.38 4.16 -10.83
CA ARG A 33 18.14 4.86 -9.78
C ARG A 33 17.56 6.22 -9.45
N ALA A 34 17.10 6.97 -10.47
CA ALA A 34 16.48 8.28 -10.25
C ALA A 34 15.14 8.15 -9.48
N LEU A 35 14.29 7.17 -9.86
CA LEU A 35 13.02 6.91 -9.17
C LEU A 35 13.25 6.33 -7.78
N GLU A 36 14.17 5.36 -7.64
CA GLU A 36 14.53 4.73 -6.37
C GLU A 36 15.09 5.75 -5.37
N SER A 37 15.94 6.69 -5.84
CA SER A 37 16.45 7.79 -4.99
C SER A 37 15.33 8.71 -4.51
N ALA A 38 14.38 9.08 -5.37
CA ALA A 38 13.24 9.91 -4.99
C ALA A 38 12.31 9.20 -3.99
N LEU A 39 12.07 7.90 -4.17
CA LEU A 39 11.25 7.11 -3.25
C LEU A 39 11.96 6.91 -1.90
N ALA A 40 13.28 6.68 -1.91
CA ALA A 40 14.05 6.56 -0.68
C ALA A 40 14.00 7.87 0.13
N GLU A 41 14.11 9.03 -0.52
CA GLU A 41 13.99 10.33 0.14
C GLU A 41 12.58 10.54 0.74
N LEU A 42 11.53 10.20 0.00
CA LEU A 42 10.14 10.31 0.48
C LEU A 42 9.86 9.40 1.69
N GLU A 43 10.39 8.17 1.70
CA GLU A 43 10.22 7.21 2.80
C GLU A 43 11.18 7.47 3.98
N GLY A 44 12.18 8.32 3.82
CA GLY A 44 13.28 8.46 4.78
C GLY A 44 14.13 7.20 4.90
N ALA A 45 14.28 6.46 3.80
CA ALA A 45 14.93 5.17 3.71
C ALA A 45 16.42 5.27 3.40
N ALA A 46 17.20 4.27 3.82
CA ALA A 46 18.59 4.12 3.37
C ALA A 46 18.67 3.83 1.86
N ALA A 47 17.69 3.09 1.33
CA ALA A 47 17.54 2.86 -0.11
C ALA A 47 16.14 2.34 -0.46
N ALA A 48 15.78 2.46 -1.75
CA ALA A 48 14.57 1.87 -2.32
C ALA A 48 14.88 1.04 -3.57
N ARG A 49 13.96 0.15 -3.93
CA ARG A 49 13.99 -0.66 -5.15
C ARG A 49 12.62 -0.67 -5.82
N VAL A 50 12.58 -0.35 -7.11
CA VAL A 50 11.35 -0.40 -7.91
C VAL A 50 11.16 -1.76 -8.55
N VAL A 51 9.90 -2.17 -8.67
CA VAL A 51 9.45 -3.44 -9.25
C VAL A 51 8.15 -3.24 -10.04
N GLY A 52 7.75 -4.24 -10.83
CA GLY A 52 6.65 -4.14 -11.79
C GLY A 52 5.24 -3.96 -11.20
N SER A 53 5.04 -4.22 -9.90
CA SER A 53 3.73 -4.05 -9.24
C SER A 53 3.85 -4.05 -7.72
N GLY A 54 2.78 -3.66 -7.01
CA GLY A 54 2.72 -3.79 -5.54
C GLY A 54 2.87 -5.24 -5.08
N MET A 55 2.22 -6.20 -5.76
CA MET A 55 2.41 -7.63 -5.44
C MET A 55 3.84 -8.09 -5.69
N SER A 56 4.52 -7.56 -6.72
CA SER A 56 5.95 -7.83 -6.91
C SER A 56 6.78 -7.30 -5.73
N ALA A 57 6.42 -6.15 -5.15
CA ALA A 57 7.10 -5.65 -3.95
C ALA A 57 6.92 -6.60 -2.76
N VAL A 58 5.68 -7.03 -2.49
CA VAL A 58 5.38 -8.02 -1.44
C VAL A 58 6.11 -9.34 -1.67
N THR A 59 6.04 -9.90 -2.89
CA THR A 59 6.64 -11.21 -3.19
C THR A 59 8.16 -11.18 -3.11
N VAL A 60 8.80 -10.12 -3.63
CA VAL A 60 10.25 -9.93 -3.50
C VAL A 60 10.66 -9.79 -2.04
N ALA A 61 9.95 -8.97 -1.25
CA ALA A 61 10.23 -8.82 0.17
C ALA A 61 10.12 -10.15 0.92
N LEU A 62 9.00 -10.84 0.81
CA LEU A 62 8.77 -12.09 1.54
C LEU A 62 9.73 -13.20 1.09
N ARG A 63 9.98 -13.38 -0.21
CA ARG A 63 10.91 -14.39 -0.72
C ARG A 63 12.36 -14.11 -0.36
N SER A 64 12.75 -12.85 -0.34
CA SER A 64 14.12 -12.49 0.02
C SER A 64 14.39 -12.56 1.53
N LEU A 65 13.39 -12.28 2.36
CA LEU A 65 13.57 -12.14 3.80
C LEU A 65 13.10 -13.36 4.60
N ALA A 66 12.01 -14.01 4.22
CA ALA A 66 11.57 -15.26 4.83
C ALA A 66 12.48 -16.43 4.43
N GLN A 67 12.74 -17.32 5.35
CA GLN A 67 13.57 -18.52 5.14
C GLN A 67 12.73 -19.78 5.32
N PRO A 68 13.04 -20.89 4.62
CA PRO A 68 12.47 -22.20 4.94
C PRO A 68 12.71 -22.54 6.41
N GLY A 69 11.67 -23.02 7.10
CA GLY A 69 11.69 -23.24 8.55
C GLY A 69 11.37 -22.01 9.39
N GLY A 70 11.31 -20.80 8.79
CA GLY A 70 10.91 -19.58 9.48
C GLY A 70 9.39 -19.37 9.53
N THR A 71 8.97 -18.31 10.20
CA THR A 71 7.55 -17.91 10.31
C THR A 71 7.32 -16.58 9.56
N VAL A 72 6.22 -16.52 8.81
CA VAL A 72 5.71 -15.28 8.22
C VAL A 72 4.34 -14.99 8.80
N VAL A 73 4.21 -13.82 9.42
CA VAL A 73 2.93 -13.31 9.92
C VAL A 73 2.39 -12.30 8.91
N VAL A 74 1.14 -12.49 8.46
CA VAL A 74 0.47 -11.62 7.47
C VAL A 74 -0.88 -11.14 7.98
N PRO A 75 -1.41 -9.98 7.51
CA PRO A 75 -2.70 -9.50 7.95
C PRO A 75 -3.85 -10.37 7.41
N SER A 76 -4.78 -10.79 8.28
CA SER A 76 -5.97 -11.55 7.90
C SER A 76 -7.08 -10.66 7.32
N ASP A 77 -7.04 -9.36 7.59
CA ASP A 77 -8.00 -8.31 7.20
C ASP A 77 -7.41 -7.24 6.27
N GLY A 78 -6.19 -7.47 5.77
CA GLY A 78 -5.55 -6.67 4.73
C GLY A 78 -5.83 -7.16 3.31
N TYR A 79 -5.04 -6.72 2.35
CA TYR A 79 -5.19 -7.09 0.94
C TYR A 79 -5.09 -8.61 0.73
N TYR A 80 -6.18 -9.20 0.27
CA TYR A 80 -6.39 -10.66 0.27
C TYR A 80 -5.32 -11.46 -0.51
N GLN A 81 -4.72 -10.87 -1.54
CA GLN A 81 -3.69 -11.55 -2.35
C GLN A 81 -2.39 -11.81 -1.58
N VAL A 82 -2.10 -11.04 -0.53
CA VAL A 82 -0.94 -11.27 0.33
C VAL A 82 -1.07 -12.61 1.06
N ARG A 83 -2.26 -12.86 1.64
CA ARG A 83 -2.57 -14.13 2.32
C ARG A 83 -2.54 -15.30 1.36
N ALA A 84 -3.20 -15.15 0.21
CA ALA A 84 -3.23 -16.18 -0.83
C ALA A 84 -1.80 -16.55 -1.26
N TYR A 85 -0.96 -15.54 -1.52
CA TYR A 85 0.44 -15.76 -1.88
C TYR A 85 1.22 -16.50 -0.77
N ALA A 86 1.07 -16.07 0.48
CA ALA A 86 1.76 -16.70 1.59
C ALA A 86 1.37 -18.17 1.74
N GLN A 87 0.09 -18.49 1.67
CA GLN A 87 -0.43 -19.86 1.79
C GLN A 87 -0.08 -20.75 0.58
N GLU A 88 -0.18 -20.21 -0.64
CA GLU A 88 0.00 -21.00 -1.86
C GLU A 88 1.47 -21.15 -2.26
N PHE A 89 2.33 -20.16 -1.94
CA PHE A 89 3.71 -20.13 -2.42
C PHE A 89 4.78 -20.18 -1.31
N LEU A 90 4.51 -19.76 -0.09
CA LEU A 90 5.50 -19.83 0.98
C LEU A 90 5.32 -21.08 1.84
N ALA A 91 4.10 -21.40 2.25
CA ALA A 91 3.84 -22.55 3.11
C ALA A 91 4.32 -23.90 2.50
N PRO A 92 4.09 -24.20 1.20
CA PRO A 92 4.63 -25.42 0.58
C PRO A 92 6.16 -25.51 0.53
N HIS A 93 6.83 -24.37 0.70
CA HIS A 93 8.31 -24.30 0.75
C HIS A 93 8.87 -24.30 2.18
N GLY A 94 8.08 -24.72 3.16
CA GLY A 94 8.51 -24.92 4.54
C GLY A 94 8.51 -23.65 5.39
N VAL A 95 7.77 -22.61 4.98
CA VAL A 95 7.54 -21.41 5.80
C VAL A 95 6.24 -21.59 6.59
N THR A 96 6.26 -21.39 7.90
CA THR A 96 5.03 -21.33 8.70
C THR A 96 4.32 -20.01 8.43
N VAL A 97 3.05 -20.06 8.00
CA VAL A 97 2.24 -18.87 7.74
C VAL A 97 1.21 -18.69 8.83
N VAL A 98 1.21 -17.53 9.49
CA VAL A 98 0.25 -17.12 10.51
C VAL A 98 -0.52 -15.90 10.02
N GLU A 99 -1.84 -15.94 10.13
CA GLU A 99 -2.71 -14.81 9.78
C GLU A 99 -3.22 -14.13 11.05
N LEU A 100 -2.98 -12.83 11.21
CA LEU A 100 -3.49 -12.03 12.32
C LEU A 100 -4.30 -10.85 11.81
N SER A 101 -5.40 -10.53 12.49
CA SER A 101 -6.16 -9.29 12.25
C SER A 101 -5.44 -8.07 12.84
N CYS A 102 -5.81 -6.87 12.41
CA CYS A 102 -5.29 -5.63 12.99
C CYS A 102 -5.42 -5.59 14.51
N ALA A 103 -6.50 -6.15 15.08
CA ALA A 103 -6.68 -6.24 16.52
C ALA A 103 -5.66 -7.19 17.19
N GLU A 104 -5.42 -8.36 16.59
CA GLU A 104 -4.50 -9.37 17.12
C GLU A 104 -3.02 -8.94 17.02
N PHE A 105 -2.68 -8.00 16.16
CA PHE A 105 -1.35 -7.38 16.19
C PHE A 105 -1.09 -6.56 17.46
N GLY A 106 -2.14 -6.06 18.13
CA GLY A 106 -2.03 -5.16 19.28
C GLY A 106 -2.44 -5.75 20.64
N ASP A 107 -3.07 -6.91 20.69
CA ASP A 107 -3.64 -7.50 21.93
C ASP A 107 -2.72 -8.49 22.66
N GLY A 108 -1.51 -8.71 22.16
CA GLY A 108 -0.53 -9.67 22.70
C GLY A 108 -0.39 -10.94 21.86
N THR A 109 -1.32 -11.27 20.98
CA THR A 109 -1.29 -12.47 20.14
C THR A 109 -0.01 -12.53 19.29
N LEU A 110 0.42 -11.40 18.70
CA LEU A 110 1.68 -11.34 17.96
C LEU A 110 2.89 -11.75 18.82
N THR A 111 2.92 -11.30 20.08
CA THR A 111 4.01 -11.66 21.02
C THR A 111 4.02 -13.16 21.26
N ASP A 112 2.87 -13.77 21.52
CA ASP A 112 2.75 -15.22 21.76
C ASP A 112 3.21 -16.05 20.55
N VAL A 113 2.89 -15.57 19.34
CA VAL A 113 3.37 -16.19 18.08
C VAL A 113 4.89 -16.08 17.98
N LEU A 114 5.45 -14.89 18.15
CA LEU A 114 6.89 -14.64 17.91
C LEU A 114 7.80 -15.28 18.97
N VAL A 115 7.38 -15.38 20.23
CA VAL A 115 8.14 -16.05 21.29
C VAL A 115 8.35 -17.56 20.99
N THR A 116 7.43 -18.17 20.25
CA THR A 116 7.51 -19.58 19.85
C THR A 116 8.06 -19.80 18.44
N ALA A 117 8.16 -18.72 17.66
CA ALA A 117 8.68 -18.76 16.29
C ALA A 117 10.22 -18.85 16.26
N PRO A 118 10.80 -19.43 15.21
CA PRO A 118 12.25 -19.40 15.02
C PRO A 118 12.75 -17.98 14.75
N ASP A 119 14.04 -17.77 15.05
CA ASP A 119 14.74 -16.53 14.70
C ASP A 119 14.58 -16.19 13.20
N ASN A 120 14.66 -14.91 12.88
CA ASN A 120 14.45 -14.38 11.50
C ASN A 120 13.01 -14.56 10.96
N SER A 121 12.03 -14.55 11.82
CA SER A 121 10.63 -14.45 11.41
C SER A 121 10.36 -13.10 10.73
N VAL A 122 9.35 -13.05 9.87
CA VAL A 122 8.96 -11.84 9.12
C VAL A 122 7.52 -11.53 9.43
N VAL A 123 7.28 -10.32 9.90
CA VAL A 123 5.93 -9.79 10.15
C VAL A 123 5.61 -8.76 9.08
N LEU A 124 4.53 -8.96 8.36
CA LEU A 124 4.00 -7.98 7.41
C LEU A 124 2.66 -7.45 7.95
N VAL A 125 2.56 -6.15 8.12
CA VAL A 125 1.30 -5.46 8.46
C VAL A 125 0.87 -4.53 7.35
N GLU A 126 -0.42 -4.26 7.23
CA GLU A 126 -0.99 -3.25 6.33
C GLU A 126 -1.75 -2.22 7.16
N THR A 127 -1.32 -0.94 7.11
CA THR A 127 -1.92 0.11 7.95
C THR A 127 -1.91 1.48 7.26
N PRO A 128 -3.09 2.12 7.06
CA PRO A 128 -4.44 1.59 7.31
C PRO A 128 -4.75 0.36 6.45
N SER A 129 -5.47 -0.62 6.99
CA SER A 129 -5.84 -1.85 6.30
C SER A 129 -6.79 -1.59 5.13
N ASN A 130 -6.73 -2.41 4.09
CA ASN A 130 -7.65 -2.36 2.96
C ASN A 130 -8.42 -3.71 2.89
N PRO A 131 -9.77 -3.68 3.09
CA PRO A 131 -10.61 -2.49 2.98
C PRO A 131 -11.09 -1.86 4.30
N GLY A 132 -10.75 -2.41 5.48
CA GLY A 132 -11.36 -2.04 6.76
C GLY A 132 -10.97 -0.66 7.28
N LEU A 133 -9.82 -0.12 6.87
CA LEU A 133 -9.20 1.12 7.35
C LEU A 133 -8.80 1.08 8.83
N ASP A 134 -8.61 -0.11 9.38
CA ASP A 134 -8.06 -0.27 10.72
C ASP A 134 -6.58 0.11 10.74
N THR A 135 -6.10 0.61 11.86
CA THR A 135 -4.72 1.02 12.06
C THR A 135 -4.09 0.26 13.22
N VAL A 136 -2.79 -0.02 13.08
CA VAL A 136 -1.99 -0.67 14.13
C VAL A 136 -0.88 0.26 14.60
N ASP A 137 -0.50 0.18 15.87
CA ASP A 137 0.59 0.97 16.44
C ASP A 137 1.94 0.39 15.98
N LEU A 138 2.53 1.04 14.97
CA LEU A 138 3.78 0.57 14.37
C LEU A 138 4.96 0.57 15.33
N ARG A 139 5.04 1.52 16.29
CA ARG A 139 6.13 1.56 17.28
C ARG A 139 6.02 0.39 18.25
N ALA A 140 4.81 0.09 18.72
CA ALA A 140 4.58 -1.04 19.60
C ALA A 140 4.93 -2.37 18.91
N ILE A 141 4.45 -2.55 17.66
CA ILE A 141 4.75 -3.77 16.87
C ILE A 141 6.25 -3.89 16.58
N ALA A 142 6.92 -2.80 16.17
CA ALA A 142 8.37 -2.81 15.95
C ALA A 142 9.14 -3.25 17.19
N THR A 143 8.72 -2.75 18.37
CA THR A 143 9.33 -3.15 19.64
C THR A 143 9.19 -4.65 19.87
N VAL A 144 8.00 -5.22 19.67
CA VAL A 144 7.75 -6.67 19.83
C VAL A 144 8.58 -7.48 18.83
N CYS A 145 8.57 -7.08 17.55
CA CYS A 145 9.34 -7.76 16.51
C CYS A 145 10.84 -7.80 16.86
N HIS A 146 11.43 -6.66 17.20
CA HIS A 146 12.86 -6.57 17.49
C HIS A 146 13.25 -7.30 18.79
N MET A 147 12.37 -7.37 19.78
CA MET A 147 12.60 -8.20 20.98
C MET A 147 12.63 -9.71 20.68
N CYS A 148 12.07 -10.13 19.57
CA CYS A 148 11.99 -11.52 19.12
C CYS A 148 12.87 -11.79 17.87
N ASP A 149 13.83 -10.93 17.56
CA ASP A 149 14.69 -11.02 16.36
C ASP A 149 13.93 -11.20 15.04
N ALA A 150 12.70 -10.66 14.97
CA ALA A 150 11.84 -10.67 13.79
C ALA A 150 11.94 -9.35 13.01
N LEU A 151 11.84 -9.42 11.67
CA LEU A 151 11.76 -8.25 10.80
C LEU A 151 10.31 -7.76 10.68
N LEU A 152 10.11 -6.45 10.81
CA LEU A 152 8.82 -5.81 10.57
C LEU A 152 8.78 -5.15 9.19
N LEU A 153 7.86 -5.58 8.36
CA LEU A 153 7.52 -5.01 7.07
C LEU A 153 6.16 -4.33 7.13
N VAL A 154 6.01 -3.20 6.44
CA VAL A 154 4.71 -2.48 6.35
C VAL A 154 4.31 -2.30 4.90
N ASP A 155 3.10 -2.71 4.55
CA ASP A 155 2.44 -2.24 3.32
C ASP A 155 1.85 -0.84 3.59
N ASN A 156 2.54 0.18 3.08
CA ASN A 156 2.20 1.60 3.24
C ASN A 156 1.38 2.14 2.05
N THR A 157 0.76 1.27 1.26
CA THR A 157 0.08 1.65 0.02
C THR A 157 -1.02 2.68 0.23
N THR A 158 -1.85 2.50 1.27
CA THR A 158 -3.01 3.38 1.54
C THR A 158 -2.59 4.76 2.03
N ALA A 159 -1.64 4.81 2.95
CA ALA A 159 -1.15 6.06 3.54
C ALA A 159 -0.14 6.79 2.66
N THR A 160 0.65 6.08 1.86
CA THR A 160 1.84 6.59 1.14
C THR A 160 2.86 7.25 2.07
N PRO A 161 4.11 7.49 1.65
CA PRO A 161 5.06 8.26 2.46
C PRO A 161 4.63 9.72 2.72
N LEU A 162 3.63 10.21 1.98
CA LEU A 162 3.07 11.55 2.16
C LEU A 162 2.10 11.65 3.35
N GLY A 163 1.59 10.51 3.81
CA GLY A 163 0.69 10.42 4.97
C GLY A 163 1.33 9.72 6.17
N GLN A 164 2.20 8.74 5.94
CA GLN A 164 2.84 7.96 7.00
C GLN A 164 4.26 7.58 6.59
N GLN A 165 5.20 7.66 7.52
CA GLN A 165 6.60 7.26 7.32
C GLN A 165 6.98 6.13 8.28
N PRO A 166 6.69 4.86 7.93
CA PRO A 166 6.86 3.72 8.83
C PRO A 166 8.29 3.52 9.32
N LEU A 167 9.30 3.77 8.47
CA LEU A 167 10.70 3.59 8.85
C LEU A 167 11.11 4.49 10.04
N ALA A 168 10.55 5.70 10.14
CA ALA A 168 10.75 6.59 11.28
C ALA A 168 10.07 6.08 12.57
N LEU A 169 9.24 5.05 12.48
CA LEU A 169 8.54 4.41 13.58
C LEU A 169 9.19 3.09 14.02
N GLY A 170 10.34 2.73 13.45
CA GLY A 170 11.09 1.53 13.78
C GLY A 170 10.81 0.33 12.85
N VAL A 171 10.14 0.54 11.74
CA VAL A 171 9.90 -0.51 10.72
C VAL A 171 11.17 -0.77 9.93
N ASP A 172 11.48 -2.03 9.60
CA ASP A 172 12.70 -2.42 8.89
C ASP A 172 12.59 -2.21 7.38
N ALA A 173 11.40 -2.47 6.82
CA ALA A 173 11.15 -2.26 5.40
C ALA A 173 9.70 -1.87 5.11
N VAL A 174 9.53 -1.07 4.07
CA VAL A 174 8.24 -0.71 3.49
C VAL A 174 8.08 -1.42 2.16
N VAL A 175 6.89 -1.96 1.91
CA VAL A 175 6.43 -2.35 0.58
C VAL A 175 5.25 -1.46 0.19
N ALA A 176 5.12 -1.12 -1.06
CA ALA A 176 3.96 -0.35 -1.50
C ALA A 176 3.63 -0.54 -2.98
N SER A 177 2.35 -0.43 -3.28
CA SER A 177 1.88 -0.28 -4.65
C SER A 177 1.91 1.21 -5.04
N GLY A 178 2.96 1.62 -5.73
CA GLY A 178 3.06 2.96 -6.27
C GLY A 178 2.01 3.27 -7.36
N THR A 179 1.38 2.22 -7.90
CA THR A 179 0.20 2.25 -8.79
C THR A 179 -0.93 3.13 -8.25
N LYS A 180 -1.04 3.26 -6.92
CA LYS A 180 -2.13 3.96 -6.24
C LYS A 180 -1.91 5.47 -6.24
N SER A 181 -2.03 6.14 -5.11
CA SER A 181 -1.94 7.61 -5.01
C SER A 181 -0.61 8.20 -5.48
N LEU A 182 0.49 7.45 -5.47
CA LEU A 182 1.78 7.97 -5.95
C LEU A 182 1.78 8.21 -7.47
N SER A 183 1.34 7.24 -8.29
CA SER A 183 1.11 7.50 -9.73
C SER A 183 -0.13 8.35 -9.94
N GLY A 184 -1.23 7.98 -9.31
CA GLY A 184 -2.47 8.75 -9.19
C GLY A 184 -3.29 8.96 -10.46
N HIS A 185 -2.88 8.44 -11.62
CA HIS A 185 -3.55 8.70 -12.91
C HIS A 185 -4.25 7.46 -13.48
N SER A 186 -4.25 6.33 -12.74
CA SER A 186 -4.89 5.06 -13.13
C SER A 186 -4.38 4.47 -14.46
N ASP A 187 -3.15 4.79 -14.84
CA ASP A 187 -2.54 4.49 -16.15
C ASP A 187 -1.22 3.70 -16.03
N LEU A 188 -0.79 3.36 -14.80
CA LEU A 188 0.53 2.81 -14.53
C LEU A 188 0.48 1.76 -13.43
N LEU A 189 1.20 0.66 -13.65
CA LEU A 189 1.49 -0.33 -12.62
C LEU A 189 2.95 -0.23 -12.18
N PHE A 190 3.19 -0.03 -10.91
CA PHE A 190 4.50 -0.22 -10.28
C PHE A 190 4.39 -0.47 -8.79
N GLY A 191 5.42 -1.07 -8.23
CA GLY A 191 5.61 -1.21 -6.80
C GLY A 191 7.01 -0.82 -6.41
N TYR A 192 7.26 -0.71 -5.12
CA TYR A 192 8.59 -0.50 -4.60
C TYR A 192 8.74 -1.09 -3.19
N LEU A 193 10.01 -1.31 -2.84
CA LEU A 193 10.45 -1.61 -1.49
C LEU A 193 11.37 -0.48 -1.04
N ALA A 194 11.30 -0.12 0.24
CA ALA A 194 12.23 0.82 0.87
C ALA A 194 12.71 0.23 2.19
N VAL A 195 13.99 0.35 2.50
CA VAL A 195 14.60 -0.30 3.67
C VAL A 195 15.25 0.72 4.59
N ALA A 196 15.13 0.49 5.91
CA ALA A 196 15.81 1.30 6.92
C ALA A 196 17.33 1.03 6.94
N ASP A 197 17.73 -0.23 6.71
CA ASP A 197 19.13 -0.66 6.65
C ASP A 197 19.46 -1.26 5.27
N SER A 198 20.50 -0.75 4.64
CA SER A 198 21.02 -1.24 3.35
C SER A 198 21.54 -2.69 3.41
N ALA A 199 21.79 -3.26 4.60
CA ALA A 199 22.16 -4.64 4.78
C ALA A 199 21.12 -5.65 4.24
N LEU A 200 19.85 -5.24 4.10
CA LEU A 200 18.81 -6.06 3.50
C LEU A 200 18.87 -6.12 1.97
N LEU A 201 19.53 -5.13 1.32
CA LEU A 201 19.51 -4.98 -0.14
C LEU A 201 20.12 -6.16 -0.92
N PRO A 202 21.24 -6.77 -0.52
CA PRO A 202 21.82 -7.87 -1.29
C PRO A 202 20.84 -9.03 -1.52
N ARG A 203 19.99 -9.33 -0.53
CA ARG A 203 18.96 -10.38 -0.62
C ARG A 203 17.81 -9.94 -1.54
N ILE A 204 17.34 -8.70 -1.39
CA ILE A 204 16.27 -8.11 -2.18
C ILE A 204 16.70 -7.98 -3.65
N ASP A 205 17.90 -7.47 -3.92
CA ASP A 205 18.43 -7.29 -5.26
C ASP A 205 18.63 -8.62 -5.98
N ARG A 206 19.07 -9.65 -5.26
CA ARG A 206 19.21 -11.01 -5.79
C ARG A 206 17.86 -11.59 -6.19
N GLU A 207 16.83 -11.47 -5.35
CA GLU A 207 15.49 -11.95 -5.66
C GLU A 207 14.89 -11.18 -6.83
N ARG A 208 15.00 -9.86 -6.86
CA ARG A 208 14.55 -9.02 -7.98
C ARG A 208 15.21 -9.42 -9.30
N LEU A 209 16.52 -9.65 -9.28
CA LEU A 209 17.30 -10.04 -10.45
C LEU A 209 16.86 -11.41 -11.02
N PHE A 210 16.68 -12.41 -10.14
CA PHE A 210 16.36 -13.77 -10.55
C PHE A 210 14.90 -13.95 -10.93
N SER A 211 13.98 -13.32 -10.22
CA SER A 211 12.56 -13.32 -10.57
C SER A 211 12.27 -12.50 -11.82
N GLY A 212 13.18 -11.59 -12.22
CA GLY A 212 12.99 -10.70 -13.37
C GLY A 212 11.86 -9.69 -13.20
N THR A 213 11.43 -9.45 -11.96
CA THR A 213 10.33 -8.51 -11.65
C THR A 213 10.80 -7.06 -11.69
N VAL A 214 11.11 -6.60 -12.88
CA VAL A 214 11.65 -5.26 -13.14
C VAL A 214 10.61 -4.33 -13.74
N LEU A 215 10.73 -3.04 -13.43
CA LEU A 215 9.87 -2.01 -14.01
C LEU A 215 10.39 -1.61 -15.39
N GLY A 216 9.50 -1.46 -16.38
CA GLY A 216 9.87 -0.99 -17.72
C GLY A 216 10.38 0.46 -17.70
N PRO A 217 11.23 0.85 -18.67
CA PRO A 217 11.83 2.19 -18.68
C PRO A 217 10.81 3.30 -18.91
N PHE A 218 9.75 3.07 -19.67
CA PHE A 218 8.68 4.04 -19.87
C PHE A 218 7.85 4.21 -18.59
N GLU A 219 7.46 3.12 -17.97
CA GLU A 219 6.73 3.10 -16.70
C GLU A 219 7.55 3.76 -15.59
N THR A 220 8.86 3.53 -15.55
CA THR A 220 9.77 4.18 -14.62
C THR A 220 9.77 5.70 -14.78
N TRP A 221 9.88 6.17 -16.02
CA TRP A 221 9.84 7.59 -16.33
C TRP A 221 8.49 8.21 -15.98
N LEU A 222 7.39 7.55 -16.30
CA LEU A 222 6.03 8.01 -16.00
C LEU A 222 5.77 8.04 -14.50
N ALA A 223 6.20 7.02 -13.75
CA ALA A 223 6.14 7.00 -12.29
C ALA A 223 6.88 8.20 -11.67
N HIS A 224 8.13 8.42 -12.10
CA HIS A 224 8.94 9.54 -11.60
C HIS A 224 8.29 10.90 -11.91
N ARG A 225 7.77 11.07 -13.14
CA ARG A 225 7.02 12.27 -13.53
C ARG A 225 5.82 12.51 -12.61
N SER A 226 5.08 11.45 -12.28
CA SER A 226 3.86 11.53 -11.46
C SER A 226 4.16 11.94 -10.02
N LEU A 227 5.33 11.60 -9.47
CA LEU A 227 5.75 12.05 -8.14
C LEU A 227 5.80 13.57 -8.02
N GLY A 228 6.08 14.30 -9.10
CA GLY A 228 6.16 15.77 -9.09
C GLY A 228 4.86 16.47 -8.67
N THR A 229 3.71 15.81 -8.76
CA THR A 229 2.40 16.34 -8.31
C THR A 229 1.74 15.48 -7.22
N ALA A 230 2.41 14.43 -6.74
CA ALA A 230 1.82 13.48 -5.80
C ALA A 230 1.36 14.18 -4.50
N GLY A 231 2.15 15.10 -3.97
CA GLY A 231 1.80 15.87 -2.76
C GLY A 231 0.50 16.67 -2.91
N LEU A 232 0.37 17.41 -4.02
CA LEU A 232 -0.82 18.22 -4.31
C LEU A 232 -2.08 17.35 -4.47
N ARG A 233 -1.96 16.23 -5.21
CA ARG A 233 -3.04 15.30 -5.43
C ARG A 233 -3.48 14.61 -4.13
N PHE A 234 -2.52 14.08 -3.39
CA PHE A 234 -2.80 13.37 -2.13
C PHE A 234 -3.42 14.29 -1.07
N GLU A 235 -2.98 15.53 -0.97
CA GLU A 235 -3.58 16.53 -0.08
C GLU A 235 -5.05 16.80 -0.42
N ARG A 236 -5.36 17.02 -1.72
CA ARG A 236 -6.73 17.22 -2.18
C ARG A 236 -7.58 15.97 -1.94
N GLN A 237 -7.07 14.79 -2.25
CA GLN A 237 -7.74 13.52 -2.02
C GLN A 237 -8.10 13.31 -0.54
N CYS A 238 -7.18 13.59 0.37
CA CYS A 238 -7.42 13.49 1.82
C CYS A 238 -8.45 14.52 2.31
N ALA A 239 -8.42 15.75 1.78
CA ALA A 239 -9.40 16.77 2.10
C ALA A 239 -10.82 16.37 1.63
N ASN A 240 -10.93 15.88 0.40
CA ASN A 240 -12.18 15.36 -0.13
C ASN A 240 -12.69 14.17 0.67
N ALA A 241 -11.81 13.22 1.02
CA ALA A 241 -12.17 12.05 1.82
C ALA A 241 -12.73 12.44 3.21
N LEU A 242 -12.12 13.41 3.87
CA LEU A 242 -12.62 13.91 5.16
C LEU A 242 -14.00 14.60 5.01
N ALA A 243 -14.18 15.42 3.97
CA ALA A 243 -15.45 16.11 3.73
C ALA A 243 -16.57 15.09 3.42
N VAL A 244 -16.29 14.12 2.55
CA VAL A 244 -17.23 13.04 2.21
C VAL A 244 -17.55 12.18 3.43
N ALA A 245 -16.54 11.76 4.22
CA ALA A 245 -16.77 10.96 5.41
C ALA A 245 -17.67 11.66 6.43
N ARG A 246 -17.51 12.98 6.62
CA ARG A 246 -18.39 13.79 7.49
C ARG A 246 -19.81 13.84 6.98
N MET A 247 -20.01 14.03 5.68
CA MET A 247 -21.34 14.05 5.07
C MET A 247 -22.04 12.70 5.16
N LEU A 248 -21.34 11.61 4.82
CA LEU A 248 -21.85 10.25 4.86
C LEU A 248 -22.34 9.84 6.26
N ARG A 249 -21.67 10.27 7.32
CA ARG A 249 -22.06 9.95 8.72
C ARG A 249 -23.45 10.44 9.12
N SER A 250 -23.92 11.50 8.52
CA SER A 250 -25.24 12.05 8.79
C SER A 250 -26.30 11.62 7.77
N HIS A 251 -25.90 10.88 6.72
CA HIS A 251 -26.82 10.52 5.66
C HIS A 251 -27.66 9.27 6.02
N PRO A 252 -29.02 9.33 5.92
CA PRO A 252 -29.90 8.26 6.41
C PRO A 252 -29.78 6.92 5.67
N ALA A 253 -29.27 6.92 4.41
CA ALA A 253 -29.07 5.70 3.62
C ALA A 253 -27.72 4.99 3.92
N VAL A 254 -26.92 5.54 4.82
CA VAL A 254 -25.54 5.10 5.04
C VAL A 254 -25.33 4.63 6.48
N GLU A 255 -24.62 3.53 6.66
CA GLU A 255 -24.24 3.01 7.96
C GLU A 255 -22.73 2.70 8.00
N GLY A 256 -22.16 2.68 9.22
CA GLY A 256 -20.82 2.16 9.48
C GLY A 256 -19.71 2.89 8.72
N VAL A 257 -19.78 4.21 8.64
CA VAL A 257 -18.75 5.03 7.99
C VAL A 257 -17.43 4.91 8.75
N ARG A 258 -16.36 4.57 8.02
CA ARG A 258 -15.00 4.50 8.54
C ARG A 258 -14.09 5.46 7.75
N TYR A 259 -13.33 6.23 8.47
CA TYR A 259 -12.24 7.07 7.98
C TYR A 259 -11.32 7.45 9.14
N PRO A 260 -10.05 7.07 9.13
CA PRO A 260 -9.14 7.32 10.27
C PRO A 260 -8.95 8.80 10.64
N GLY A 261 -9.32 9.72 9.75
CA GLY A 261 -9.31 11.17 10.01
C GLY A 261 -10.54 11.70 10.77
N LEU A 262 -11.54 10.88 11.06
CA LEU A 262 -12.68 11.28 11.92
C LEU A 262 -12.30 11.06 13.39
N PRO A 263 -12.44 12.06 14.27
CA PRO A 263 -12.01 11.95 15.67
C PRO A 263 -12.64 10.82 16.47
N ASP A 264 -13.80 10.35 16.05
CA ASP A 264 -14.55 9.27 16.67
C ASP A 264 -14.50 7.94 15.90
N ASP A 265 -13.67 7.85 14.85
CA ASP A 265 -13.33 6.56 14.22
C ASP A 265 -12.43 5.76 15.19
N PRO A 266 -12.70 4.45 15.38
CA PRO A 266 -11.88 3.60 16.26
C PRO A 266 -10.38 3.60 15.92
N ALA A 267 -10.03 3.79 14.64
CA ALA A 267 -8.64 3.85 14.18
C ALA A 267 -7.97 5.21 14.46
N HIS A 268 -8.74 6.27 14.74
CA HIS A 268 -8.23 7.63 14.84
C HIS A 268 -7.13 7.83 15.91
N PRO A 269 -7.22 7.29 17.12
CA PRO A 269 -6.18 7.52 18.13
C PRO A 269 -4.79 7.07 17.69
N ILE A 270 -4.69 5.90 17.06
CA ILE A 270 -3.42 5.37 16.51
C ILE A 270 -3.03 6.16 15.27
N ALA A 271 -3.97 6.36 14.35
CA ALA A 271 -3.71 7.10 13.11
C ALA A 271 -3.20 8.52 13.38
N ALA A 272 -3.83 9.26 14.30
CA ALA A 272 -3.43 10.62 14.67
C ALA A 272 -2.04 10.70 15.33
N ALA A 273 -1.59 9.62 15.98
CA ALA A 273 -0.28 9.55 16.60
C ALA A 273 0.88 9.29 15.61
N GLN A 274 0.60 8.68 14.45
CA GLN A 274 1.64 8.23 13.52
C GLN A 274 1.48 8.73 12.08
N MET A 275 0.32 9.30 11.72
CA MET A 275 0.03 9.77 10.37
C MET A 275 -0.12 11.30 10.35
N SER A 276 0.37 11.92 9.28
CA SER A 276 0.17 13.34 8.99
C SER A 276 -1.06 13.60 8.11
N ARG A 277 -1.49 12.60 7.33
CA ARG A 277 -2.69 12.56 6.48
C ARG A 277 -3.26 11.15 6.45
N PHE A 278 -4.58 11.02 6.35
CA PHE A 278 -5.29 9.75 6.60
C PHE A 278 -5.69 8.98 5.34
N GLY A 279 -5.20 9.41 4.18
CA GLY A 279 -5.44 8.73 2.90
C GLY A 279 -6.75 9.11 2.19
N PRO A 280 -6.96 8.59 0.96
CA PRO A 280 -8.09 8.95 0.12
C PRO A 280 -9.31 8.04 0.29
N LEU A 281 -9.22 6.99 1.14
CA LEU A 281 -10.24 5.97 1.24
C LEU A 281 -11.25 6.28 2.34
N VAL A 282 -12.53 6.14 2.01
CA VAL A 282 -13.64 6.13 2.95
C VAL A 282 -14.40 4.83 2.76
N THR A 283 -14.78 4.15 3.83
CA THR A 283 -15.66 2.98 3.73
C THR A 283 -16.96 3.20 4.47
N PHE A 284 -18.03 2.58 3.95
CA PHE A 284 -19.36 2.67 4.51
C PHE A 284 -20.22 1.49 4.05
N ARG A 285 -21.42 1.37 4.57
CA ARG A 285 -22.40 0.36 4.15
C ARG A 285 -23.66 1.00 3.60
N LEU A 286 -24.12 0.46 2.48
CA LEU A 286 -25.48 0.62 1.97
C LEU A 286 -26.31 -0.61 2.35
N ALA A 287 -27.61 -0.56 2.15
CA ALA A 287 -28.51 -1.65 2.53
C ALA A 287 -28.11 -3.00 1.90
N ASP A 288 -27.76 -3.00 0.62
CA ASP A 288 -27.42 -4.20 -0.13
C ASP A 288 -26.63 -3.87 -1.42
N GLU A 289 -26.41 -4.88 -2.26
CA GLU A 289 -25.77 -4.77 -3.56
C GLU A 289 -26.55 -3.93 -4.54
N HIS A 290 -27.89 -4.01 -4.53
CA HIS A 290 -28.73 -3.23 -5.42
C HIS A 290 -28.69 -1.75 -5.08
N ALA A 291 -28.59 -1.41 -3.81
CA ALA A 291 -28.37 -0.05 -3.34
C ALA A 291 -27.04 0.52 -3.87
N PHE A 292 -25.96 -0.27 -3.87
CA PHE A 292 -24.70 0.15 -4.50
C PHE A 292 -24.85 0.43 -5.99
N HIS A 293 -25.56 -0.43 -6.73
CA HIS A 293 -25.75 -0.23 -8.16
C HIS A 293 -26.57 1.00 -8.46
N ARG A 294 -27.63 1.28 -7.66
CA ARG A 294 -28.41 2.51 -7.80
C ARG A 294 -27.56 3.75 -7.48
N PHE A 295 -26.80 3.71 -6.41
CA PHE A 295 -25.88 4.79 -6.03
C PHE A 295 -24.93 5.17 -7.18
N VAL A 296 -24.20 4.18 -7.72
CA VAL A 296 -23.26 4.46 -8.81
C VAL A 296 -23.96 4.88 -10.11
N ALA A 297 -25.15 4.32 -10.43
CA ALA A 297 -25.88 4.68 -11.61
C ALA A 297 -26.49 6.11 -11.56
N ALA A 298 -26.72 6.64 -10.36
CA ALA A 298 -27.26 7.97 -10.14
C ALA A 298 -26.17 9.05 -9.99
N SER A 299 -24.92 8.68 -9.76
CA SER A 299 -23.79 9.61 -9.65
C SER A 299 -23.21 9.93 -11.03
N GLU A 300 -22.83 11.19 -11.23
CA GLU A 300 -22.12 11.66 -12.43
C GLU A 300 -20.59 11.63 -12.22
N LEU A 301 -20.12 11.73 -10.97
CA LEU A 301 -18.69 11.83 -10.63
C LEU A 301 -18.10 10.52 -10.10
N VAL A 302 -18.90 9.65 -9.45
CA VAL A 302 -18.41 8.41 -8.86
C VAL A 302 -18.46 7.25 -9.85
N GLY A 303 -17.31 6.83 -10.35
CA GLY A 303 -17.19 5.65 -11.21
C GLY A 303 -17.19 4.33 -10.43
N ALA A 304 -17.84 3.28 -10.96
CA ALA A 304 -17.67 1.92 -10.44
C ALA A 304 -16.35 1.32 -10.94
N ALA A 305 -15.34 1.26 -10.10
CA ALA A 305 -14.05 0.69 -10.47
C ALA A 305 -13.32 0.07 -9.29
N THR A 306 -12.55 -0.98 -9.56
CA THR A 306 -11.58 -1.50 -8.60
C THR A 306 -10.36 -0.57 -8.53
N SER A 307 -9.41 -0.88 -7.63
CA SER A 307 -8.25 -0.03 -7.32
C SER A 307 -8.64 1.19 -6.47
N PHE A 308 -7.72 2.15 -6.33
CA PHE A 308 -7.94 3.40 -5.59
C PHE A 308 -6.77 4.38 -5.81
N GLY A 309 -6.92 5.60 -5.30
CA GLY A 309 -5.86 6.61 -5.30
C GLY A 309 -5.68 7.33 -6.63
N GLY A 310 -6.61 7.14 -7.59
CA GLY A 310 -6.66 7.88 -8.83
C GLY A 310 -7.18 9.32 -8.64
N ILE A 311 -7.05 10.14 -9.69
CA ILE A 311 -7.55 11.52 -9.71
C ILE A 311 -9.08 11.59 -9.77
N HIS A 312 -9.76 10.52 -10.18
CA HIS A 312 -11.21 10.41 -10.22
C HIS A 312 -11.74 9.62 -9.03
N THR A 313 -12.88 10.06 -8.49
CA THR A 313 -13.56 9.34 -7.41
C THR A 313 -14.17 8.05 -7.93
N THR A 314 -13.87 6.95 -7.23
CA THR A 314 -14.35 5.61 -7.59
C THR A 314 -14.91 4.87 -6.38
N ALA A 315 -15.92 4.04 -6.61
CA ALA A 315 -16.51 3.16 -5.60
C ALA A 315 -16.37 1.69 -6.02
N ASP A 316 -16.07 0.83 -5.05
CA ASP A 316 -15.92 -0.61 -5.26
C ASP A 316 -16.65 -1.39 -4.16
N ARG A 317 -17.48 -2.35 -4.57
CA ARG A 317 -18.17 -3.28 -3.67
C ARG A 317 -17.24 -4.46 -3.36
N ARG A 318 -16.61 -4.42 -2.21
CA ARG A 318 -15.51 -5.32 -1.87
C ARG A 318 -15.90 -6.79 -1.70
N ALA A 319 -17.15 -7.09 -1.32
CA ALA A 319 -17.63 -8.46 -1.18
C ALA A 319 -17.47 -9.33 -2.46
N ARG A 320 -17.52 -8.71 -3.65
CA ARG A 320 -17.35 -9.42 -4.94
C ARG A 320 -15.95 -9.98 -5.18
N TRP A 321 -14.95 -9.49 -4.44
CA TRP A 321 -13.56 -9.93 -4.56
C TRP A 321 -13.15 -10.96 -3.51
N GLY A 322 -14.09 -11.40 -2.68
CA GLY A 322 -13.84 -12.37 -1.62
C GLY A 322 -13.34 -11.77 -0.30
N ASP A 323 -13.38 -10.44 -0.17
CA ASP A 323 -13.14 -9.81 1.13
C ASP A 323 -14.27 -10.20 2.10
N ARG A 324 -13.92 -10.43 3.35
CA ARG A 324 -14.85 -10.85 4.42
C ARG A 324 -15.65 -9.66 4.95
N VAL A 325 -16.47 -9.05 4.10
CA VAL A 325 -17.26 -7.85 4.39
C VAL A 325 -18.73 -8.06 4.01
N PRO A 326 -19.68 -7.31 4.58
CA PRO A 326 -21.09 -7.37 4.19
C PRO A 326 -21.33 -7.05 2.72
N ALA A 327 -22.42 -7.56 2.14
CA ALA A 327 -22.76 -7.37 0.72
C ALA A 327 -22.92 -5.89 0.31
N GLY A 328 -23.42 -5.05 1.22
CA GLY A 328 -23.54 -3.60 1.00
C GLY A 328 -22.30 -2.78 1.34
N PHE A 329 -21.17 -3.42 1.66
CA PHE A 329 -19.93 -2.71 1.98
C PHE A 329 -19.32 -2.04 0.74
N VAL A 330 -19.06 -0.74 0.86
CA VAL A 330 -18.49 0.11 -0.19
C VAL A 330 -17.16 0.67 0.27
N ARG A 331 -16.14 0.56 -0.57
CA ARG A 331 -14.91 1.33 -0.45
C ARG A 331 -14.93 2.44 -1.50
N LEU A 332 -14.99 3.69 -1.04
CA LEU A 332 -14.90 4.88 -1.88
C LEU A 332 -13.46 5.39 -1.87
N SER A 333 -12.91 5.64 -3.04
CA SER A 333 -11.62 6.30 -3.24
C SER A 333 -11.88 7.71 -3.74
N CYS A 334 -11.67 8.71 -2.91
CA CYS A 334 -11.86 10.10 -3.28
C CYS A 334 -10.75 10.58 -4.22
N GLY A 335 -11.15 11.19 -5.32
CA GLY A 335 -10.28 11.85 -6.29
C GLY A 335 -9.98 13.30 -5.92
N ILE A 336 -9.67 14.10 -6.95
CA ILE A 336 -9.27 15.51 -6.80
C ILE A 336 -10.34 16.48 -7.32
N GLU A 337 -11.55 16.01 -7.54
CA GLU A 337 -12.69 16.81 -7.97
C GLU A 337 -12.92 18.02 -7.03
N ASP A 338 -13.65 19.00 -7.48
CA ASP A 338 -14.09 20.06 -6.58
C ASP A 338 -14.92 19.46 -5.44
N ALA A 339 -14.68 19.93 -4.22
CA ALA A 339 -15.26 19.32 -3.02
C ALA A 339 -16.78 19.55 -2.95
N GLU A 340 -17.26 20.73 -3.36
CA GLU A 340 -18.70 21.07 -3.32
C GLU A 340 -19.46 20.26 -4.36
N ASP A 341 -18.91 20.13 -5.57
CA ASP A 341 -19.49 19.32 -6.65
C ASP A 341 -19.53 17.84 -6.24
N LEU A 342 -18.43 17.32 -5.68
CA LEU A 342 -18.35 15.92 -5.24
C LEU A 342 -19.36 15.60 -4.13
N LEU A 343 -19.51 16.49 -3.15
CA LEU A 343 -20.47 16.32 -2.06
C LEU A 343 -21.92 16.40 -2.56
N ALA A 344 -22.22 17.34 -3.47
CA ALA A 344 -23.55 17.48 -4.04
C ALA A 344 -23.94 16.26 -4.88
N ASP A 345 -23.02 15.73 -5.69
CA ASP A 345 -23.24 14.55 -6.52
C ASP A 345 -23.46 13.29 -5.66
N ILE A 346 -22.61 13.03 -4.65
CA ILE A 346 -22.77 11.89 -3.76
C ILE A 346 -24.07 11.96 -2.96
N ASP A 347 -24.45 13.14 -2.44
CA ASP A 347 -25.71 13.32 -1.70
C ASP A 347 -26.93 13.07 -2.62
N ALA A 348 -26.91 13.59 -3.84
CA ALA A 348 -27.97 13.35 -4.82
C ALA A 348 -28.08 11.86 -5.19
N ALA A 349 -26.96 11.20 -5.42
CA ALA A 349 -26.90 9.78 -5.74
C ALA A 349 -27.40 8.89 -4.58
N LEU A 350 -27.10 9.24 -3.34
CA LEU A 350 -27.56 8.53 -2.16
C LEU A 350 -29.07 8.69 -1.91
N ARG A 351 -29.70 9.76 -2.38
CA ARG A 351 -31.17 9.93 -2.31
C ARG A 351 -31.93 9.01 -3.27
N ALA A 352 -31.23 8.44 -4.26
CA ALA A 352 -31.78 7.47 -5.21
C ALA A 352 -31.69 6.01 -4.73
N VAL A 353 -31.13 5.78 -3.54
CA VAL A 353 -30.83 4.43 -3.00
C VAL A 353 -31.96 3.81 -2.17
#